data_566784ee5ba5fb4b46686989a54476f7
#
_entry.id   566784ee5ba5fb4b46686989a54476f7
#
_cell.length_a   1.000
_cell.length_b   1.000
_cell.length_c   1.000
_cell.angle_alpha   90.00
_cell.angle_beta   90.00
_cell.angle_gamma   90.00
#
_symmetry.space_group_name_H-M   'P 1'
#
loop_
_entity.id
_entity.type
_entity.pdbx_description
1 polymer ?
#
loop_
_entity_poly.entity_id
_entity_poly.type
_entity_poly.pdbx_seq_one_letter_code
_entity_poly.pdbx_strand_id
1 'polypeptide(L)'
;MRTSTACLQCRTGKRKCTPDPGHTNGPCRQCHQRRLPCSQVINRPQQELHSPSPTEAVVEAVKHPYSTEVLNLVDLYFDYIHDKPHILFHEPSLKGSVRDGSVSRTVLLSLIAISARFSNDPGVRARGPAYAQGSKACFKADLERVRIENVQAAIVIANICLAEGDSRAESLYYGANHPLAIRMAQMLDLASGNDGDDGITREVKRRIWWTCFIVDVWSSGGGSLARQLQVGKHQPRLPLEEITFLDLQPGEKDLTDAAWRAGIWSHMVGMIELYKEIQDLLRYLVATTQWDEDFIESTVHGLAVRLLAFEERLGPELDFSPENVARHARRGTGRLFTGFHLGYQYYCMVLFYQYLDKSRPSTRNGAAYADRCTLHARRFCDILRTAREWPEAEAMHNINAHITIVSSSVLLHNYMFGDASELADTKARLESNLEFMVKLRRYWPSVELMINRLNVFLRSCVRSSSNNTHRFDKWMVKFLQEYSMTLAEKEEEPESPQVQHDLYEHGFSQRSLTMQGVISTFGSDARTIFSY
;
A
#
# COMPACT_ATOMS: atom_id res chain seq x y z
N MET A 1 -50.14 -12.82 -15.42
CA MET A 1 -49.40 -14.07 -15.12
C MET A 1 -49.63 -14.42 -13.66
N ARG A 2 -50.13 -15.62 -13.33
CA ARG A 2 -50.32 -16.03 -11.93
C ARG A 2 -48.95 -16.35 -11.34
N THR A 3 -48.51 -15.60 -10.33
CA THR A 3 -47.28 -15.87 -9.59
C THR A 3 -47.42 -17.22 -8.86
N SER A 4 -46.52 -18.14 -9.17
CA SER A 4 -46.50 -19.48 -8.58
C SER A 4 -46.07 -19.39 -7.11
N THR A 5 -46.99 -19.74 -6.19
CA THR A 5 -46.76 -19.76 -4.73
C THR A 5 -45.92 -20.94 -4.22
N ALA A 6 -45.48 -21.84 -5.09
CA ALA A 6 -44.72 -23.03 -4.71
C ALA A 6 -43.19 -22.75 -4.69
N CYS A 7 -42.49 -23.26 -3.66
CA CYS A 7 -41.02 -23.16 -3.58
C CYS A 7 -40.34 -23.90 -4.74
N LEU A 8 -39.10 -23.53 -5.07
CA LEU A 8 -38.33 -24.10 -6.17
C LEU A 8 -38.21 -25.62 -6.06
N GLN A 9 -37.90 -26.14 -4.90
CA GLN A 9 -37.70 -27.59 -4.63
C GLN A 9 -38.96 -28.40 -4.83
N CYS A 10 -40.14 -27.86 -4.43
CA CYS A 10 -41.41 -28.52 -4.67
C CYS A 10 -41.80 -28.45 -6.16
N ARG A 11 -41.50 -27.34 -6.83
CA ARG A 11 -41.76 -27.15 -8.26
C ARG A 11 -40.93 -28.13 -9.12
N THR A 12 -39.62 -28.17 -8.88
CA THR A 12 -38.70 -29.08 -9.59
C THR A 12 -39.05 -30.54 -9.32
N GLY A 13 -39.46 -30.87 -8.08
CA GLY A 13 -39.88 -32.21 -7.70
C GLY A 13 -41.33 -32.57 -8.07
N LYS A 14 -42.08 -31.70 -8.80
CA LYS A 14 -43.52 -31.85 -9.17
C LYS A 14 -44.42 -32.23 -7.98
N ARG A 15 -44.26 -31.54 -6.84
CA ARG A 15 -44.95 -31.84 -5.58
C ARG A 15 -45.83 -30.69 -5.12
N LYS A 16 -46.87 -30.99 -4.36
CA LYS A 16 -47.76 -29.98 -3.76
C LYS A 16 -47.00 -29.25 -2.64
N CYS A 17 -46.75 -27.95 -2.81
CA CYS A 17 -46.12 -27.11 -1.80
C CYS A 17 -47.18 -26.57 -0.85
N THR A 18 -47.20 -27.06 0.40
CA THR A 18 -48.15 -26.62 1.43
C THR A 18 -47.40 -25.97 2.58
N PRO A 19 -47.89 -24.84 3.16
CA PRO A 19 -47.35 -24.28 4.38
C PRO A 19 -47.30 -25.31 5.51
N ASP A 20 -46.31 -25.24 6.38
CA ASP A 20 -46.26 -26.09 7.58
C ASP A 20 -47.04 -25.38 8.71
N PRO A 21 -48.12 -25.97 9.23
CA PRO A 21 -48.94 -25.34 10.27
C PRO A 21 -48.18 -25.09 11.58
N GLY A 22 -47.13 -25.89 11.84
CA GLY A 22 -46.30 -25.74 13.03
C GLY A 22 -45.20 -24.68 12.92
N HIS A 23 -44.96 -24.12 11.72
CA HIS A 23 -43.87 -23.18 11.44
C HIS A 23 -44.33 -22.10 10.47
N THR A 24 -45.04 -21.10 10.98
CA THR A 24 -45.61 -19.99 10.18
C THR A 24 -44.59 -19.24 9.35
N ASN A 25 -43.28 -19.31 9.71
CA ASN A 25 -42.18 -18.66 9.04
C ASN A 25 -41.08 -19.62 8.58
N GLY A 26 -41.31 -20.92 8.62
CA GLY A 26 -40.36 -21.98 8.30
C GLY A 26 -40.46 -22.53 6.86
N PRO A 27 -39.72 -23.59 6.57
CA PRO A 27 -39.79 -24.28 5.29
C PRO A 27 -41.18 -24.89 5.07
N CYS A 28 -41.60 -25.00 3.82
CA CYS A 28 -42.86 -25.71 3.53
C CYS A 28 -42.79 -27.15 4.03
N ARG A 29 -43.97 -27.75 4.36
CA ARG A 29 -44.10 -29.09 4.94
C ARG A 29 -43.30 -30.17 4.20
N GLN A 30 -43.24 -30.12 2.88
CA GLN A 30 -42.51 -31.09 2.05
C GLN A 30 -40.98 -30.93 2.16
N CYS A 31 -40.49 -29.69 2.19
CA CYS A 31 -39.07 -29.43 2.39
C CYS A 31 -38.61 -29.75 3.82
N HIS A 32 -39.46 -29.44 4.82
CA HIS A 32 -39.20 -29.74 6.22
C HIS A 32 -39.08 -31.26 6.45
N GLN A 33 -40.06 -32.04 6.01
CA GLN A 33 -40.05 -33.51 6.15
C GLN A 33 -38.87 -34.18 5.46
N ARG A 34 -38.31 -33.57 4.40
CA ARG A 34 -37.22 -34.13 3.61
C ARG A 34 -35.86 -33.50 3.94
N ARG A 35 -35.80 -32.62 4.92
CA ARG A 35 -34.59 -31.87 5.30
C ARG A 35 -33.93 -31.15 4.10
N LEU A 36 -34.73 -30.59 3.18
CA LEU A 36 -34.25 -29.87 2.01
C LEU A 36 -34.28 -28.35 2.28
N PRO A 37 -33.29 -27.59 1.80
CA PRO A 37 -33.34 -26.13 1.87
C PRO A 37 -34.54 -25.62 1.07
N CYS A 38 -35.43 -24.87 1.70
CA CYS A 38 -36.67 -24.39 1.07
C CYS A 38 -36.47 -22.96 0.55
N SER A 39 -36.64 -22.72 -0.75
CA SER A 39 -36.46 -21.40 -1.34
C SER A 39 -37.44 -20.34 -0.83
N GLN A 40 -38.53 -20.70 -0.18
CA GLN A 40 -39.41 -19.75 0.52
C GLN A 40 -38.79 -19.21 1.81
N VAL A 41 -37.83 -19.92 2.41
CA VAL A 41 -37.08 -19.46 3.58
C VAL A 41 -35.81 -18.73 3.12
N ILE A 42 -35.15 -19.25 2.09
CA ILE A 42 -33.90 -18.68 1.55
C ILE A 42 -34.14 -17.31 0.87
N ASN A 43 -35.29 -17.14 0.20
CA ASN A 43 -35.65 -15.93 -0.52
C ASN A 43 -36.53 -14.96 0.30
N ARG A 44 -36.71 -15.17 1.59
CA ARG A 44 -37.27 -14.09 2.42
C ARG A 44 -36.17 -13.09 2.68
N PRO A 45 -36.44 -11.80 2.45
CA PRO A 45 -35.57 -10.81 3.04
C PRO A 45 -35.57 -11.10 4.55
N GLN A 46 -34.40 -11.42 5.13
CA GLN A 46 -34.23 -11.24 6.56
C GLN A 46 -34.77 -9.84 6.84
N GLN A 47 -35.52 -9.65 7.91
CA GLN A 47 -35.81 -8.32 8.44
C GLN A 47 -34.44 -7.67 8.64
N GLU A 48 -34.01 -6.93 7.62
CA GLU A 48 -32.88 -6.02 7.73
C GLU A 48 -33.24 -5.09 8.90
N LEU A 49 -32.49 -5.18 9.98
CA LEU A 49 -32.22 -3.94 10.71
C LEU A 49 -31.93 -2.93 9.62
N HIS A 50 -32.72 -1.86 9.53
CA HIS A 50 -32.63 -0.83 8.50
C HIS A 50 -31.21 -0.32 8.44
N SER A 51 -30.34 -1.01 7.69
CA SER A 51 -29.08 -0.43 7.26
C SER A 51 -29.47 0.61 6.21
N PRO A 52 -29.13 1.89 6.43
CA PRO A 52 -29.48 2.94 5.49
C PRO A 52 -28.97 2.58 4.11
N SER A 53 -29.71 2.93 3.05
CA SER A 53 -29.24 2.76 1.68
C SER A 53 -27.90 3.48 1.51
N PRO A 54 -27.06 3.08 0.55
CA PRO A 54 -25.78 3.75 0.32
C PRO A 54 -25.87 5.28 0.21
N THR A 55 -26.92 5.78 -0.41
CA THR A 55 -27.19 7.22 -0.54
C THR A 55 -27.62 7.84 0.79
N GLU A 56 -28.47 7.16 1.56
CA GLU A 56 -28.90 7.60 2.89
C GLU A 56 -27.73 7.65 3.87
N ALA A 57 -26.83 6.67 3.84
CA ALA A 57 -25.63 6.67 4.68
C ALA A 57 -24.72 7.87 4.43
N VAL A 58 -24.52 8.27 3.15
CA VAL A 58 -23.75 9.47 2.79
C VAL A 58 -24.44 10.74 3.29
N VAL A 59 -25.77 10.83 3.13
CA VAL A 59 -26.56 11.99 3.57
C VAL A 59 -26.51 12.10 5.11
N GLU A 60 -26.63 10.98 5.80
CA GLU A 60 -26.62 10.91 7.27
C GLU A 60 -25.25 11.32 7.83
N ALA A 61 -24.15 10.78 7.30
CA ALA A 61 -22.79 11.15 7.72
C ALA A 61 -22.50 12.64 7.55
N VAL A 62 -23.06 13.27 6.50
CA VAL A 62 -22.88 14.71 6.24
C VAL A 62 -23.76 15.57 7.14
N LYS A 63 -24.98 15.14 7.46
CA LYS A 63 -25.88 15.87 8.35
C LYS A 63 -25.45 15.78 9.81
N HIS A 64 -24.84 14.68 10.20
CA HIS A 64 -24.45 14.40 11.57
C HIS A 64 -22.95 14.03 11.64
N PRO A 65 -22.04 14.95 11.27
CA PRO A 65 -20.59 14.69 11.28
C PRO A 65 -20.05 14.37 12.68
N TYR A 66 -20.76 14.81 13.71
CA TYR A 66 -20.46 14.55 15.12
C TYR A 66 -21.05 13.24 15.67
N SER A 67 -21.65 12.40 14.83
CA SER A 67 -22.16 11.10 15.28
C SER A 67 -21.01 10.20 15.74
N THR A 68 -21.27 9.33 16.74
CA THR A 68 -20.26 8.42 17.27
C THR A 68 -19.62 7.56 16.17
N GLU A 69 -20.39 7.11 15.17
CA GLU A 69 -19.86 6.35 14.04
C GLU A 69 -18.85 7.16 13.24
N VAL A 70 -19.19 8.40 12.86
CA VAL A 70 -18.28 9.27 12.09
C VAL A 70 -17.03 9.59 12.88
N LEU A 71 -17.15 9.93 14.17
CA LEU A 71 -16.00 10.21 15.04
C LEU A 71 -15.07 8.99 15.14
N ASN A 72 -15.62 7.79 15.33
CA ASN A 72 -14.83 6.55 15.34
C ASN A 72 -14.12 6.31 14.01
N LEU A 73 -14.75 6.61 12.86
CA LEU A 73 -14.12 6.48 11.55
C LEU A 73 -12.98 7.50 11.34
N VAL A 74 -13.13 8.70 11.89
CA VAL A 74 -12.06 9.70 11.89
C VAL A 74 -10.90 9.25 12.80
N ASP A 75 -11.18 8.65 13.95
CA ASP A 75 -10.14 8.07 14.80
C ASP A 75 -9.39 6.94 14.07
N LEU A 76 -10.09 6.03 13.40
CA LEU A 76 -9.48 4.97 12.58
C LEU A 76 -8.60 5.54 11.44
N TYR A 77 -8.95 6.71 10.88
CA TYR A 77 -8.09 7.38 9.90
C TYR A 77 -6.74 7.76 10.50
N PHE A 78 -6.72 8.36 11.68
CA PHE A 78 -5.49 8.72 12.36
C PHE A 78 -4.70 7.49 12.81
N ASP A 79 -5.37 6.45 13.26
CA ASP A 79 -4.73 5.21 13.68
C ASP A 79 -4.04 4.47 12.54
N TYR A 80 -4.69 4.34 11.36
CA TYR A 80 -4.25 3.43 10.31
C TYR A 80 -3.73 4.11 9.03
N ILE A 81 -4.11 5.35 8.75
CA ILE A 81 -3.84 6.02 7.48
C ILE A 81 -2.93 7.23 7.64
N HIS A 82 -3.30 8.18 8.54
CA HIS A 82 -2.49 9.37 8.74
C HIS A 82 -1.07 9.01 9.15
N ASP A 83 -0.07 9.78 8.71
CA ASP A 83 1.35 9.57 8.93
C ASP A 83 1.96 8.29 8.32
N LYS A 84 1.21 7.51 7.52
CA LYS A 84 1.75 6.27 6.93
C LYS A 84 2.15 6.43 5.46
N PRO A 85 1.26 6.87 4.52
CA PRO A 85 1.68 7.29 3.18
C PRO A 85 1.68 8.81 3.01
N HIS A 86 0.98 9.56 3.89
CA HIS A 86 0.80 11.00 3.77
C HIS A 86 0.53 11.68 5.10
N ILE A 87 0.86 12.96 5.18
CA ILE A 87 0.65 13.84 6.33
C ILE A 87 -0.11 15.08 5.86
N LEU A 88 -1.39 15.16 6.15
CA LEU A 88 -2.27 16.16 5.58
C LEU A 88 -2.94 17.07 6.60
N PHE A 89 -3.04 16.63 7.85
CA PHE A 89 -3.90 17.28 8.84
C PHE A 89 -3.18 17.47 10.16
N HIS A 90 -3.53 18.53 10.86
CA HIS A 90 -3.31 18.63 12.29
C HIS A 90 -4.47 17.92 13.00
N GLU A 91 -4.20 16.80 13.66
CA GLU A 91 -5.22 15.91 14.22
C GLU A 91 -6.18 16.64 15.18
N PRO A 92 -5.69 17.42 16.20
CA PRO A 92 -6.59 18.13 17.12
C PRO A 92 -7.52 19.11 16.40
N SER A 93 -7.00 19.87 15.42
CA SER A 93 -7.80 20.84 14.64
C SER A 93 -8.86 20.16 13.78
N LEU A 94 -8.50 19.07 13.10
CA LEU A 94 -9.46 18.33 12.27
C LEU A 94 -10.56 17.70 13.14
N LYS A 95 -10.21 17.05 14.24
CA LYS A 95 -11.19 16.46 15.17
C LYS A 95 -12.09 17.54 15.79
N GLY A 96 -11.57 18.74 16.03
CA GLY A 96 -12.36 19.92 16.44
C GLY A 96 -13.40 20.27 15.39
N SER A 97 -12.98 20.45 14.13
CA SER A 97 -13.87 20.84 13.02
C SER A 97 -14.92 19.76 12.68
N VAL A 98 -14.63 18.49 12.94
CA VAL A 98 -15.63 17.41 12.82
C VAL A 98 -16.69 17.53 13.90
N ARG A 99 -16.28 17.82 15.17
CA ARG A 99 -17.21 17.94 16.31
C ARG A 99 -18.11 19.17 16.21
N ASP A 100 -17.60 20.29 15.71
CA ASP A 100 -18.39 21.52 15.54
C ASP A 100 -19.12 21.59 14.18
N GLY A 101 -18.89 20.61 13.29
CA GLY A 101 -19.54 20.52 11.98
C GLY A 101 -18.97 21.45 10.91
N SER A 102 -17.85 22.12 11.15
CA SER A 102 -17.20 23.04 10.19
C SER A 102 -16.31 22.34 9.16
N VAL A 103 -16.06 21.04 9.32
CA VAL A 103 -15.24 20.24 8.42
C VAL A 103 -15.76 20.26 6.98
N SER A 104 -14.85 20.36 5.99
CA SER A 104 -15.20 20.22 4.57
C SER A 104 -15.89 18.88 4.31
N ARG A 105 -17.06 18.92 3.67
CA ARG A 105 -17.84 17.74 3.30
C ARG A 105 -17.02 16.74 2.47
N THR A 106 -16.22 17.24 1.52
CA THR A 106 -15.37 16.42 0.65
C THR A 106 -14.28 15.72 1.46
N VAL A 107 -13.62 16.45 2.36
CA VAL A 107 -12.63 15.87 3.28
C VAL A 107 -13.28 14.81 4.16
N LEU A 108 -14.36 15.14 4.87
CA LEU A 108 -15.03 14.20 5.78
C LEU A 108 -15.37 12.88 5.07
N LEU A 109 -16.05 12.95 3.91
CA LEU A 109 -16.44 11.76 3.16
C LEU A 109 -15.21 10.95 2.69
N SER A 110 -14.10 11.60 2.32
CA SER A 110 -12.88 10.89 1.91
C SER A 110 -12.24 10.15 3.10
N LEU A 111 -12.21 10.77 4.27
CA LEU A 111 -11.66 10.16 5.49
C LEU A 111 -12.47 8.94 5.92
N ILE A 112 -13.80 9.08 6.06
CA ILE A 112 -14.65 7.96 6.48
C ILE A 112 -14.70 6.84 5.44
N ALA A 113 -14.58 7.15 4.15
CA ALA A 113 -14.52 6.16 3.08
C ALA A 113 -13.29 5.25 3.20
N ILE A 114 -12.11 5.85 3.39
CA ILE A 114 -10.87 5.06 3.48
C ILE A 114 -10.78 4.31 4.82
N SER A 115 -11.37 4.85 5.87
CA SER A 115 -11.30 4.30 7.23
C SER A 115 -12.33 3.20 7.50
N ALA A 116 -13.46 3.21 6.79
CA ALA A 116 -14.55 2.22 6.98
C ALA A 116 -14.05 0.77 6.93
N ARG A 117 -13.03 0.49 6.12
CA ARG A 117 -12.42 -0.85 5.98
C ARG A 117 -11.80 -1.38 7.26
N PHE A 118 -11.40 -0.51 8.19
CA PHE A 118 -10.81 -0.88 9.48
C PHE A 118 -11.84 -1.04 10.60
N SER A 119 -13.11 -0.69 10.35
CA SER A 119 -14.17 -0.88 11.33
C SER A 119 -14.39 -2.35 11.66
N ASN A 120 -14.65 -2.66 12.92
CA ASN A 120 -15.04 -4.00 13.36
C ASN A 120 -16.48 -4.34 12.95
N ASP A 121 -17.33 -3.32 12.67
CA ASP A 121 -18.71 -3.51 12.22
C ASP A 121 -18.78 -3.81 10.70
N PRO A 122 -19.25 -5.00 10.29
CA PRO A 122 -19.42 -5.33 8.87
C PRO A 122 -20.36 -4.38 8.12
N GLY A 123 -21.39 -3.83 8.79
CA GLY A 123 -22.32 -2.87 8.20
C GLY A 123 -21.63 -1.55 7.86
N VAL A 124 -20.74 -1.08 8.74
CA VAL A 124 -19.90 0.11 8.47
C VAL A 124 -18.95 -0.15 7.31
N ARG A 125 -18.27 -1.31 7.29
CA ARG A 125 -17.39 -1.66 6.16
C ARG A 125 -18.12 -1.69 4.83
N ALA A 126 -19.33 -2.23 4.81
CA ALA A 126 -20.16 -2.30 3.59
C ALA A 126 -20.56 -0.93 3.04
N ARG A 127 -20.55 0.13 3.86
CA ARG A 127 -20.84 1.51 3.44
C ARG A 127 -19.63 2.25 2.85
N GLY A 128 -18.42 1.74 3.01
CA GLY A 128 -17.18 2.35 2.49
C GLY A 128 -17.25 2.76 1.02
N PRO A 129 -17.70 1.89 0.07
CA PRO A 129 -17.85 2.26 -1.33
C PRO A 129 -18.83 3.42 -1.58
N ALA A 130 -19.91 3.54 -0.80
CA ALA A 130 -20.86 4.64 -0.90
C ALA A 130 -20.22 5.97 -0.44
N TYR A 131 -19.48 5.96 0.66
CA TYR A 131 -18.72 7.12 1.11
C TYR A 131 -17.67 7.53 0.07
N ALA A 132 -16.97 6.58 -0.54
CA ALA A 132 -16.00 6.83 -1.61
C ALA A 132 -16.67 7.49 -2.85
N GLN A 133 -17.80 6.99 -3.27
CA GLN A 133 -18.58 7.58 -4.37
C GLN A 133 -19.06 8.98 -4.01
N GLY A 134 -19.57 9.19 -2.80
CA GLY A 134 -19.99 10.49 -2.29
C GLY A 134 -18.84 11.49 -2.25
N SER A 135 -17.66 11.08 -1.78
CA SER A 135 -16.45 11.91 -1.77
C SER A 135 -16.03 12.32 -3.18
N LYS A 136 -15.95 11.37 -4.12
CA LYS A 136 -15.63 11.63 -5.53
C LYS A 136 -16.65 12.57 -6.18
N ALA A 137 -17.93 12.45 -5.86
CA ALA A 137 -18.99 13.34 -6.36
C ALA A 137 -18.88 14.76 -5.81
N CYS A 138 -18.65 14.92 -4.51
CA CYS A 138 -18.42 16.23 -3.86
C CYS A 138 -17.17 16.90 -4.41
N PHE A 139 -16.07 16.15 -4.58
CA PHE A 139 -14.83 16.68 -5.16
C PHE A 139 -15.04 17.20 -6.58
N LYS A 140 -15.73 16.44 -7.43
CA LYS A 140 -16.05 16.87 -8.81
C LYS A 140 -16.91 18.13 -8.85
N ALA A 141 -17.89 18.25 -7.95
CA ALA A 141 -18.77 19.42 -7.88
C ALA A 141 -18.02 20.69 -7.41
N ASP A 142 -16.91 20.54 -6.69
CA ASP A 142 -16.13 21.63 -6.11
C ASP A 142 -14.76 21.81 -6.81
N LEU A 143 -14.54 21.16 -7.94
CA LEU A 143 -13.23 21.08 -8.61
C LEU A 143 -12.67 22.46 -9.02
N GLU A 144 -13.53 23.40 -9.38
CA GLU A 144 -13.13 24.76 -9.82
C GLU A 144 -12.68 25.63 -8.62
N ARG A 145 -12.98 25.23 -7.38
CA ARG A 145 -12.57 25.95 -6.18
C ARG A 145 -11.26 25.40 -5.66
N VAL A 146 -10.15 26.01 -6.07
CA VAL A 146 -8.81 25.59 -5.62
C VAL A 146 -8.61 25.99 -4.15
N ARG A 147 -8.63 25.00 -3.25
CA ARG A 147 -8.49 25.16 -1.79
C ARG A 147 -7.64 24.02 -1.21
N ILE A 148 -7.09 24.25 -0.01
CA ILE A 148 -6.27 23.26 0.69
C ILE A 148 -7.06 21.95 0.91
N GLU A 149 -8.32 22.05 1.31
CA GLU A 149 -9.20 20.91 1.55
C GLU A 149 -9.40 20.05 0.29
N ASN A 150 -9.38 20.67 -0.90
CA ASN A 150 -9.48 19.92 -2.14
C ASN A 150 -8.17 19.20 -2.48
N VAL A 151 -7.01 19.77 -2.13
CA VAL A 151 -5.72 19.06 -2.25
C VAL A 151 -5.70 17.85 -1.31
N GLN A 152 -6.09 18.04 -0.04
CA GLN A 152 -6.16 16.98 0.96
C GLN A 152 -7.13 15.86 0.51
N ALA A 153 -8.33 16.23 0.07
CA ALA A 153 -9.32 15.26 -0.41
C ALA A 153 -8.84 14.51 -1.65
N ALA A 154 -8.19 15.18 -2.62
CA ALA A 154 -7.65 14.54 -3.82
C ALA A 154 -6.62 13.45 -3.47
N ILE A 155 -5.72 13.73 -2.51
CA ILE A 155 -4.72 12.76 -2.04
C ILE A 155 -5.41 11.56 -1.38
N VAL A 156 -6.39 11.77 -0.51
CA VAL A 156 -7.13 10.66 0.14
C VAL A 156 -7.94 9.87 -0.88
N ILE A 157 -8.61 10.52 -1.83
CA ILE A 157 -9.37 9.86 -2.91
C ILE A 157 -8.45 9.01 -3.79
N ALA A 158 -7.24 9.48 -4.09
CA ALA A 158 -6.26 8.68 -4.83
C ALA A 158 -5.86 7.41 -4.07
N ASN A 159 -5.65 7.50 -2.76
CA ASN A 159 -5.41 6.32 -1.91
C ASN A 159 -6.61 5.35 -1.89
N ILE A 160 -7.84 5.86 -1.95
CA ILE A 160 -9.03 5.01 -2.10
C ILE A 160 -8.99 4.28 -3.44
N CYS A 161 -8.68 4.99 -4.54
CA CYS A 161 -8.59 4.38 -5.87
C CYS A 161 -7.49 3.30 -5.93
N LEU A 162 -6.32 3.59 -5.36
CA LEU A 162 -5.24 2.62 -5.23
C LEU A 162 -5.67 1.38 -4.44
N ALA A 163 -6.37 1.57 -3.33
CA ALA A 163 -6.89 0.48 -2.50
C ALA A 163 -7.89 -0.41 -3.24
N GLU A 164 -8.67 0.17 -4.14
CA GLU A 164 -9.65 -0.52 -4.99
C GLU A 164 -9.00 -1.16 -6.25
N GLY A 165 -7.72 -0.90 -6.51
CA GLY A 165 -7.01 -1.37 -7.70
C GLY A 165 -7.33 -0.55 -8.97
N ASP A 166 -7.95 0.62 -8.83
CA ASP A 166 -8.23 1.53 -9.95
C ASP A 166 -7.04 2.48 -10.20
N SER A 167 -6.01 1.95 -10.84
CA SER A 167 -4.78 2.69 -11.16
C SER A 167 -4.99 3.88 -12.09
N ARG A 168 -6.04 3.86 -12.94
CA ARG A 168 -6.35 4.99 -13.83
C ARG A 168 -6.92 6.16 -13.05
N ALA A 169 -7.85 5.91 -12.14
CA ALA A 169 -8.40 6.94 -11.28
C ALA A 169 -7.35 7.44 -10.28
N GLU A 170 -6.52 6.55 -9.70
CA GLU A 170 -5.37 6.94 -8.87
C GLU A 170 -4.48 7.93 -9.62
N SER A 171 -4.07 7.60 -10.85
CA SER A 171 -3.22 8.44 -11.69
C SER A 171 -3.84 9.81 -12.01
N LEU A 172 -5.16 9.91 -12.12
CA LEU A 172 -5.85 11.19 -12.31
C LEU A 172 -5.70 12.11 -11.09
N TYR A 173 -5.78 11.58 -9.87
CA TYR A 173 -5.72 12.38 -8.66
C TYR A 173 -4.30 12.73 -8.24
N TYR A 174 -3.33 11.82 -8.39
CA TYR A 174 -1.91 12.10 -8.16
C TYR A 174 -0.86 11.45 -9.07
N GLY A 175 -1.27 10.83 -10.18
CA GLY A 175 -0.34 10.29 -11.17
C GLY A 175 0.20 11.35 -12.14
N ALA A 176 1.11 10.95 -13.03
CA ALA A 176 2.03 11.80 -13.75
C ALA A 176 1.50 12.64 -14.95
N ASN A 177 0.25 12.51 -15.33
CA ASN A 177 -0.31 13.33 -16.41
C ASN A 177 -1.26 14.42 -15.87
N HIS A 178 -0.71 15.44 -15.21
CA HIS A 178 -1.42 16.53 -14.54
C HIS A 178 -2.20 16.10 -13.29
N PRO A 179 -1.54 15.59 -12.26
CA PRO A 179 -2.19 15.19 -11.02
C PRO A 179 -2.87 16.41 -10.38
N LEU A 180 -4.16 16.27 -10.11
CA LEU A 180 -4.98 17.35 -9.57
C LEU A 180 -4.42 17.90 -8.27
N ALA A 181 -3.99 17.00 -7.35
CA ALA A 181 -3.44 17.40 -6.07
C ALA A 181 -2.18 18.26 -6.23
N ILE A 182 -1.20 17.83 -7.04
CA ILE A 182 0.06 18.55 -7.26
C ILE A 182 -0.22 19.91 -7.93
N ARG A 183 -1.07 19.92 -8.94
CA ARG A 183 -1.39 21.17 -9.64
C ARG A 183 -2.10 22.18 -8.74
N MET A 184 -3.05 21.74 -7.93
CA MET A 184 -3.70 22.60 -6.94
C MET A 184 -2.71 23.11 -5.88
N ALA A 185 -1.80 22.25 -5.39
CA ALA A 185 -0.77 22.64 -4.42
C ALA A 185 0.18 23.72 -4.99
N GLN A 186 0.53 23.63 -6.28
CA GLN A 186 1.30 24.67 -7.00
C GLN A 186 0.51 25.96 -7.16
N MET A 187 -0.78 25.89 -7.54
CA MET A 187 -1.64 27.08 -7.70
C MET A 187 -1.87 27.82 -6.38
N LEU A 188 -1.88 27.10 -5.26
CA LEU A 188 -2.00 27.68 -3.92
C LEU A 188 -0.66 28.13 -3.34
N ASP A 189 0.44 27.93 -4.06
CA ASP A 189 1.82 28.22 -3.61
C ASP A 189 2.09 27.71 -2.18
N LEU A 190 1.75 26.44 -1.94
CA LEU A 190 1.90 25.84 -0.61
C LEU A 190 3.36 25.77 -0.13
N ALA A 191 4.31 25.89 -1.06
CA ALA A 191 5.73 25.92 -0.76
C ALA A 191 6.16 27.21 -0.02
N SER A 192 5.61 28.35 -0.41
CA SER A 192 6.02 29.66 0.14
C SER A 192 5.32 29.98 1.47
N GLY A 193 4.06 29.57 1.63
CA GLY A 193 3.22 29.97 2.75
C GLY A 193 2.87 31.47 2.69
N ASN A 194 2.02 31.93 3.59
CA ASN A 194 1.59 33.32 3.68
C ASN A 194 2.01 33.92 5.03
N ASP A 195 2.30 35.22 5.07
CA ASP A 195 2.70 35.93 6.29
C ASP A 195 1.61 35.91 7.38
N GLY A 196 0.34 35.76 7.01
CA GLY A 196 -0.77 35.65 7.92
C GLY A 196 -1.07 34.25 8.46
N ASP A 197 -0.32 33.22 8.00
CA ASP A 197 -0.51 31.85 8.48
C ASP A 197 -0.02 31.72 9.93
N ASP A 198 -0.82 31.09 10.78
CA ASP A 198 -0.35 30.60 12.07
C ASP A 198 0.55 29.36 11.91
N GLY A 199 1.17 28.91 13.00
CA GLY A 199 2.10 27.78 13.01
C GLY A 199 1.47 26.50 12.49
N ILE A 200 0.21 26.20 12.87
CA ILE A 200 -0.52 25.01 12.41
C ILE A 200 -0.77 25.08 10.89
N THR A 201 -1.31 26.19 10.41
CA THR A 201 -1.63 26.37 8.98
C THR A 201 -0.38 26.26 8.12
N ARG A 202 0.70 26.90 8.55
CA ARG A 202 1.98 26.87 7.85
C ARG A 202 2.59 25.47 7.80
N GLU A 203 2.53 24.74 8.91
CA GLU A 203 3.02 23.36 8.97
C GLU A 203 2.15 22.40 8.15
N VAL A 204 0.81 22.55 8.16
CA VAL A 204 -0.10 21.79 7.30
C VAL A 204 0.25 22.01 5.82
N LYS A 205 0.49 23.24 5.39
CA LYS A 205 0.91 23.56 4.02
C LYS A 205 2.23 22.87 3.64
N ARG A 206 3.24 22.90 4.54
CA ARG A 206 4.52 22.18 4.36
C ARG A 206 4.32 20.69 4.19
N ARG A 207 3.53 20.08 5.06
CA ARG A 207 3.22 18.64 5.05
C ARG A 207 2.51 18.22 3.78
N ILE A 208 1.54 18.99 3.30
CA ILE A 208 0.86 18.73 2.02
C ILE A 208 1.84 18.82 0.85
N TRP A 209 2.70 19.86 0.82
CA TRP A 209 3.71 20.00 -0.24
C TRP A 209 4.66 18.82 -0.29
N TRP A 210 5.22 18.42 0.85
CA TRP A 210 6.12 17.27 0.91
C TRP A 210 5.42 15.94 0.65
N THR A 211 4.16 15.82 1.01
CA THR A 211 3.33 14.68 0.59
C THR A 211 3.20 14.64 -0.94
N CYS A 212 2.91 15.77 -1.58
CA CYS A 212 2.87 15.84 -3.05
C CYS A 212 4.21 15.44 -3.69
N PHE A 213 5.34 15.87 -3.10
CA PHE A 213 6.68 15.48 -3.56
C PHE A 213 6.91 13.97 -3.47
N ILE A 214 6.61 13.37 -2.32
CA ILE A 214 6.78 11.92 -2.10
C ILE A 214 5.93 11.12 -3.08
N VAL A 215 4.67 11.51 -3.24
CA VAL A 215 3.74 10.86 -4.16
C VAL A 215 4.18 10.99 -5.62
N ASP A 216 4.68 12.16 -6.03
CA ASP A 216 5.22 12.39 -7.37
C ASP A 216 6.41 11.48 -7.69
N VAL A 217 7.33 11.32 -6.73
CA VAL A 217 8.46 10.40 -6.87
C VAL A 217 7.95 8.95 -6.98
N TRP A 218 7.06 8.52 -6.10
CA TRP A 218 6.55 7.15 -6.12
C TRP A 218 5.74 6.82 -7.37
N SER A 219 4.82 7.69 -7.79
CA SER A 219 3.96 7.48 -8.95
C SER A 219 4.70 7.54 -10.29
N SER A 220 5.86 8.18 -10.32
CA SER A 220 6.72 8.25 -11.51
C SER A 220 7.67 7.07 -11.67
N GLY A 221 7.58 6.04 -10.81
CA GLY A 221 8.36 4.81 -10.95
C GLY A 221 8.06 4.07 -12.26
N GLY A 222 8.98 3.19 -12.70
CA GLY A 222 8.81 2.38 -13.91
C GLY A 222 9.11 3.09 -15.24
N GLY A 223 9.37 4.39 -15.24
CA GLY A 223 9.82 5.15 -16.41
C GLY A 223 8.73 5.56 -17.40
N SER A 224 7.45 5.16 -17.17
CA SER A 224 6.33 5.51 -18.04
C SER A 224 5.81 6.92 -17.82
N LEU A 225 6.09 7.51 -16.65
CA LEU A 225 5.55 8.80 -16.24
C LEU A 225 6.65 9.77 -15.78
N ALA A 226 6.58 11.04 -16.23
CA ALA A 226 7.53 12.08 -15.82
C ALA A 226 7.14 12.68 -14.46
N ARG A 227 8.14 13.00 -13.65
CA ARG A 227 7.92 13.77 -12.40
C ARG A 227 7.40 15.16 -12.72
N GLN A 228 6.43 15.63 -11.94
CA GLN A 228 5.78 16.94 -12.11
C GLN A 228 6.40 18.02 -11.22
N LEU A 229 6.87 17.64 -10.02
CA LEU A 229 7.52 18.57 -9.12
C LEU A 229 9.03 18.62 -9.38
N GLN A 230 9.45 19.76 -9.89
CA GLN A 230 10.87 20.10 -9.94
C GLN A 230 11.26 20.72 -8.60
N VAL A 231 12.21 20.09 -7.92
CA VAL A 231 12.83 20.62 -6.71
C VAL A 231 13.64 21.85 -7.08
N GLY A 232 13.05 23.02 -6.89
CA GLY A 232 13.62 24.31 -7.26
C GLY A 232 14.28 25.04 -6.09
N LYS A 233 14.72 26.29 -6.32
CA LYS A 233 15.38 27.13 -5.30
C LYS A 233 14.48 27.51 -4.10
N HIS A 234 13.17 27.36 -4.22
CA HIS A 234 12.18 27.70 -3.18
C HIS A 234 11.48 26.43 -2.71
N GLN A 235 12.13 25.72 -1.78
CA GLN A 235 11.49 24.63 -1.05
C GLN A 235 11.07 25.11 0.32
N PRO A 236 9.92 24.67 0.82
CA PRO A 236 9.56 24.93 2.21
C PRO A 236 10.53 24.18 3.13
N ARG A 237 10.66 24.67 4.37
CA ARG A 237 11.33 23.93 5.45
C ARG A 237 10.76 22.50 5.51
N LEU A 238 11.59 21.54 5.92
CA LEU A 238 11.14 20.15 6.14
C LEU A 238 10.03 20.10 7.23
N PRO A 239 9.21 19.03 7.25
CA PRO A 239 8.17 18.88 8.26
C PRO A 239 8.72 18.90 9.69
N LEU A 240 7.98 19.49 10.61
CA LEU A 240 8.28 19.53 12.03
C LEU A 240 8.14 18.12 12.65
N GLU A 241 8.86 17.88 13.74
CA GLU A 241 8.70 16.65 14.54
C GLU A 241 7.23 16.42 14.91
N GLU A 242 6.79 15.16 14.85
CA GLU A 242 5.40 14.76 14.87
C GLU A 242 4.66 15.17 16.15
N ILE A 243 5.27 14.95 17.31
CA ILE A 243 4.65 15.30 18.62
C ILE A 243 4.61 16.81 18.79
N THR A 244 5.69 17.51 18.46
CA THR A 244 5.72 18.97 18.49
C THR A 244 4.64 19.58 17.60
N PHE A 245 4.37 18.97 16.43
CA PHE A 245 3.29 19.42 15.58
C PHE A 245 1.91 19.22 16.22
N LEU A 246 1.68 18.08 16.87
CA LEU A 246 0.40 17.80 17.56
C LEU A 246 0.15 18.75 18.73
N ASP A 247 1.20 19.25 19.37
CA ASP A 247 1.12 20.14 20.53
C ASP A 247 0.91 21.62 20.16
N LEU A 248 1.02 22.00 18.88
CA LEU A 248 0.80 23.38 18.44
C LEU A 248 -0.64 23.84 18.75
N GLN A 249 -0.77 25.08 19.20
CA GLN A 249 -2.06 25.67 19.51
C GLN A 249 -2.53 26.64 18.41
N PRO A 250 -3.84 26.75 18.17
CA PRO A 250 -4.39 27.70 17.21
C PRO A 250 -3.94 29.14 17.50
N GLY A 251 -3.52 29.84 16.46
CA GLY A 251 -3.04 31.23 16.55
C GLY A 251 -1.60 31.40 17.01
N GLU A 252 -0.89 30.34 17.36
CA GLU A 252 0.55 30.41 17.63
C GLU A 252 1.33 30.71 16.34
N LYS A 253 2.41 31.49 16.49
CA LYS A 253 3.30 31.76 15.36
C LYS A 253 4.10 30.52 14.98
N ASP A 254 4.55 30.46 13.71
CA ASP A 254 5.48 29.43 13.24
C ASP A 254 6.76 29.41 14.10
N LEU A 255 7.28 28.20 14.33
CA LEU A 255 8.47 28.02 15.13
C LEU A 255 9.69 28.63 14.47
N THR A 256 10.55 29.27 15.29
CA THR A 256 11.85 29.74 14.85
C THR A 256 12.76 28.57 14.48
N ASP A 257 13.84 28.85 13.72
CA ASP A 257 14.83 27.82 13.37
C ASP A 257 15.48 27.16 14.59
N ALA A 258 15.65 27.92 15.67
CA ALA A 258 16.22 27.40 16.92
C ALA A 258 15.29 26.42 17.65
N ALA A 259 13.98 26.58 17.51
CA ALA A 259 12.97 25.71 18.13
C ALA A 259 12.56 24.54 17.24
N TRP A 260 12.78 24.64 15.93
CA TRP A 260 12.43 23.59 14.99
C TRP A 260 13.29 22.32 15.20
N ARG A 261 12.67 21.15 15.08
CA ARG A 261 13.35 19.84 15.12
C ARG A 261 12.82 18.96 13.99
N ALA A 262 13.74 18.18 13.40
CA ALA A 262 13.39 17.18 12.39
C ALA A 262 12.69 15.99 13.05
N GLY A 263 11.56 15.57 12.48
CA GLY A 263 10.89 14.31 12.84
C GLY A 263 11.15 13.20 11.84
N ILE A 264 10.45 12.08 11.98
CA ILE A 264 10.55 10.92 11.06
C ILE A 264 10.22 11.35 9.63
N TRP A 265 9.22 12.21 9.45
CA TRP A 265 8.83 12.71 8.13
C TRP A 265 9.91 13.56 7.46
N SER A 266 10.68 14.33 8.22
CA SER A 266 11.84 15.05 7.67
C SER A 266 12.89 14.10 7.13
N HIS A 267 13.18 13.03 7.86
CA HIS A 267 14.08 11.97 7.41
C HIS A 267 13.50 11.18 6.23
N MET A 268 12.16 10.96 6.21
CA MET A 268 11.47 10.33 5.08
C MET A 268 11.68 11.13 3.79
N VAL A 269 11.54 12.46 3.82
CA VAL A 269 11.79 13.32 2.65
C VAL A 269 13.23 13.16 2.15
N GLY A 270 14.23 13.21 3.03
CA GLY A 270 15.63 13.02 2.65
C GLY A 270 15.89 11.63 2.05
N MET A 271 15.23 10.60 2.57
CA MET A 271 15.32 9.25 2.02
C MET A 271 14.68 9.14 0.63
N ILE A 272 13.57 9.83 0.39
CA ILE A 272 12.90 9.89 -0.92
C ILE A 272 13.76 10.62 -1.97
N GLU A 273 14.54 11.62 -1.58
CA GLU A 273 15.50 12.26 -2.49
C GLU A 273 16.56 11.26 -2.98
N LEU A 274 17.07 10.39 -2.11
CA LEU A 274 17.97 9.30 -2.51
C LEU A 274 17.25 8.28 -3.42
N TYR A 275 16.03 7.92 -3.09
CA TYR A 275 15.24 7.01 -3.93
C TYR A 275 14.96 7.58 -5.33
N LYS A 276 14.74 8.88 -5.43
CA LYS A 276 14.60 9.57 -6.73
C LYS A 276 15.81 9.33 -7.63
N GLU A 277 17.02 9.41 -7.09
CA GLU A 277 18.26 9.15 -7.86
C GLU A 277 18.42 7.66 -8.21
N ILE A 278 17.99 6.75 -7.32
CA ILE A 278 17.92 5.32 -7.64
C ILE A 278 16.95 5.07 -8.81
N GLN A 279 15.81 5.71 -8.83
CA GLN A 279 14.88 5.64 -9.96
C GLN A 279 15.50 6.19 -11.25
N ASP A 280 16.29 7.26 -11.18
CA ASP A 280 16.95 7.82 -12.36
C ASP A 280 17.99 6.83 -12.94
N LEU A 281 18.73 6.12 -12.09
CA LEU A 281 19.59 5.01 -12.52
C LEU A 281 18.76 3.89 -13.20
N LEU A 282 17.64 3.47 -12.61
CA LEU A 282 16.79 2.43 -13.21
C LEU A 282 16.18 2.88 -14.56
N ARG A 283 15.81 4.15 -14.70
CA ARG A 283 15.36 4.72 -15.99
C ARG A 283 16.49 4.67 -17.03
N TYR A 284 17.72 5.00 -16.64
CA TYR A 284 18.88 4.87 -17.51
C TYR A 284 19.04 3.41 -18.00
N LEU A 285 18.98 2.42 -17.10
CA LEU A 285 19.08 1.01 -17.44
C LEU A 285 18.00 0.53 -18.42
N VAL A 286 16.79 1.08 -18.31
CA VAL A 286 15.68 0.76 -19.23
C VAL A 286 15.81 1.45 -20.59
N ALA A 287 16.29 2.69 -20.60
CA ALA A 287 16.39 3.51 -21.81
C ALA A 287 17.58 3.09 -22.69
N THR A 288 18.65 2.55 -22.10
CA THR A 288 19.92 2.25 -22.78
C THR A 288 19.93 0.80 -23.25
N THR A 289 20.41 0.56 -24.46
CA THR A 289 20.57 -0.81 -25.02
C THR A 289 21.94 -1.40 -24.75
N GLN A 290 22.96 -0.55 -24.56
CA GLN A 290 24.31 -0.95 -24.20
C GLN A 290 24.64 -0.30 -22.86
N TRP A 291 24.91 -1.12 -21.86
CA TRP A 291 25.20 -0.65 -20.50
C TRP A 291 26.69 -0.37 -20.35
N ASP A 292 26.99 0.81 -19.84
CA ASP A 292 28.31 1.19 -19.34
C ASP A 292 28.43 0.69 -17.89
N GLU A 293 29.07 -0.47 -17.70
CA GLU A 293 29.16 -1.12 -16.39
C GLU A 293 29.99 -0.29 -15.39
N ASP A 294 31.02 0.44 -15.85
CA ASP A 294 31.83 1.29 -14.98
C ASP A 294 31.03 2.50 -14.48
N PHE A 295 30.22 3.10 -15.36
CA PHE A 295 29.29 4.17 -14.96
C PHE A 295 28.23 3.66 -13.98
N ILE A 296 27.65 2.49 -14.24
CA ILE A 296 26.62 1.89 -13.37
C ILE A 296 27.22 1.58 -12.00
N GLU A 297 28.37 0.90 -11.93
CA GLU A 297 29.02 0.54 -10.67
C GLU A 297 29.43 1.78 -9.88
N SER A 298 29.98 2.80 -10.53
CA SER A 298 30.33 4.07 -9.90
C SER A 298 29.10 4.77 -9.31
N THR A 299 27.99 4.81 -10.07
CA THR A 299 26.74 5.42 -9.62
C THR A 299 26.14 4.65 -8.43
N VAL A 300 26.09 3.31 -8.50
CA VAL A 300 25.63 2.47 -7.40
C VAL A 300 26.50 2.65 -6.17
N HIS A 301 27.83 2.72 -6.34
CA HIS A 301 28.75 2.95 -5.22
C HIS A 301 28.47 4.28 -4.53
N GLY A 302 28.33 5.37 -5.29
CA GLY A 302 28.00 6.69 -4.76
C GLY A 302 26.69 6.71 -3.98
N LEU A 303 25.63 6.09 -4.52
CA LEU A 303 24.33 5.97 -3.85
C LEU A 303 24.42 5.08 -2.61
N ALA A 304 25.15 3.97 -2.66
CA ALA A 304 25.34 3.06 -1.54
C ALA A 304 26.06 3.72 -0.35
N VAL A 305 27.09 4.54 -0.62
CA VAL A 305 27.78 5.34 0.40
C VAL A 305 26.83 6.36 1.02
N ARG A 306 26.03 7.04 0.23
CA ARG A 306 25.07 8.05 0.71
C ARG A 306 23.94 7.44 1.52
N LEU A 307 23.43 6.24 1.15
CA LEU A 307 22.43 5.51 1.94
C LEU A 307 23.01 5.09 3.28
N LEU A 308 24.23 4.56 3.32
CA LEU A 308 24.89 4.22 4.56
C LEU A 308 25.11 5.46 5.45
N ALA A 309 25.64 6.55 4.89
CA ALA A 309 25.83 7.80 5.62
C ALA A 309 24.50 8.43 6.07
N PHE A 310 23.39 8.15 5.39
CA PHE A 310 22.06 8.55 5.83
C PHE A 310 21.64 7.73 7.07
N GLU A 311 21.81 6.41 7.06
CA GLU A 311 21.51 5.53 8.20
C GLU A 311 22.37 5.91 9.42
N GLU A 312 23.68 6.12 9.25
CA GLU A 312 24.62 6.51 10.31
C GLU A 312 24.32 7.88 10.95
N ARG A 313 23.64 8.77 10.23
CA ARG A 313 23.24 10.09 10.76
C ARG A 313 21.91 10.09 11.48
N LEU A 314 21.16 8.99 11.47
CA LEU A 314 19.99 8.86 12.31
C LEU A 314 20.41 8.92 13.77
N GLY A 315 19.65 9.65 14.59
CA GLY A 315 19.89 9.64 16.04
C GLY A 315 19.55 8.28 16.65
N PRO A 316 20.10 7.95 17.81
CA PRO A 316 19.89 6.64 18.44
C PRO A 316 18.43 6.34 18.75
N GLU A 317 17.57 7.34 18.81
CA GLU A 317 16.11 7.19 18.94
C GLU A 317 15.43 6.73 17.65
N LEU A 318 16.07 6.90 16.50
CA LEU A 318 15.58 6.49 15.18
C LEU A 318 16.27 5.22 14.66
N ASP A 319 17.26 4.68 15.35
CA ASP A 319 17.85 3.39 14.98
C ASP A 319 16.82 2.27 15.17
N PHE A 320 16.80 1.30 14.23
CA PHE A 320 15.89 0.18 14.36
C PHE A 320 16.32 -0.77 15.48
N SER A 321 15.53 -0.81 16.54
CA SER A 321 15.67 -1.78 17.63
C SER A 321 14.29 -2.13 18.22
N PRO A 322 14.13 -3.29 18.88
CA PRO A 322 12.89 -3.64 19.59
C PRO A 322 12.47 -2.57 20.60
N GLU A 323 13.44 -1.97 21.30
CA GLU A 323 13.23 -0.92 22.30
C GLU A 323 12.64 0.35 21.65
N ASN A 324 13.16 0.74 20.47
CA ASN A 324 12.67 1.89 19.75
C ASN A 324 11.30 1.61 19.11
N VAL A 325 11.06 0.40 18.59
CA VAL A 325 9.71 -0.02 18.14
C VAL A 325 8.71 0.14 19.28
N ALA A 326 9.02 -0.39 20.47
CA ALA A 326 8.17 -0.28 21.65
C ALA A 326 7.98 1.18 22.10
N ARG A 327 9.02 2.01 22.03
CA ARG A 327 8.96 3.45 22.36
C ARG A 327 8.04 4.20 21.41
N HIS A 328 8.21 4.02 20.11
CA HIS A 328 7.40 4.67 19.09
C HIS A 328 5.96 4.16 19.08
N ALA A 329 5.73 2.86 19.36
CA ALA A 329 4.38 2.31 19.53
C ALA A 329 3.63 3.05 20.65
N ARG A 330 4.23 3.21 21.83
CA ARG A 330 3.62 3.93 22.96
C ARG A 330 3.41 5.42 22.70
N ARG A 331 4.17 6.03 21.80
CA ARG A 331 4.04 7.45 21.40
C ARG A 331 3.04 7.69 20.26
N GLY A 332 2.43 6.63 19.70
CA GLY A 332 1.53 6.75 18.54
C GLY A 332 2.25 6.88 17.19
N THR A 333 3.58 6.91 17.17
CA THR A 333 4.40 7.01 15.95
C THR A 333 4.95 5.65 15.46
N GLY A 334 4.51 4.53 16.06
CA GLY A 334 5.07 3.21 15.80
C GLY A 334 4.92 2.75 14.34
N ARG A 335 3.73 2.96 13.74
CA ARG A 335 3.49 2.60 12.33
C ARG A 335 4.32 3.44 11.37
N LEU A 336 4.49 4.73 11.66
CA LEU A 336 5.36 5.61 10.89
C LEU A 336 6.82 5.17 10.99
N PHE A 337 7.30 4.90 12.20
CA PHE A 337 8.65 4.41 12.45
C PHE A 337 8.94 3.10 11.70
N THR A 338 8.05 2.13 11.79
CA THR A 338 8.18 0.87 11.05
C THR A 338 8.15 1.11 9.53
N GLY A 339 7.22 1.93 9.03
CA GLY A 339 7.11 2.27 7.61
C GLY A 339 8.36 2.93 7.07
N PHE A 340 8.99 3.82 7.85
CA PHE A 340 10.27 4.46 7.51
C PHE A 340 11.38 3.43 7.30
N HIS A 341 11.55 2.49 8.23
CA HIS A 341 12.57 1.45 8.11
C HIS A 341 12.28 0.44 6.99
N LEU A 342 11.03 0.06 6.78
CA LEU A 342 10.64 -0.78 5.64
C LEU A 342 10.98 -0.10 4.30
N GLY A 343 10.70 1.20 4.20
CA GLY A 343 11.05 2.02 3.03
C GLY A 343 12.56 2.05 2.77
N TYR A 344 13.37 2.25 3.81
CA TYR A 344 14.83 2.21 3.69
C TYR A 344 15.34 0.87 3.15
N GLN A 345 14.86 -0.25 3.71
CA GLN A 345 15.26 -1.57 3.22
C GLN A 345 14.85 -1.78 1.75
N TYR A 346 13.66 -1.31 1.38
CA TYR A 346 13.17 -1.39 0.00
C TYR A 346 14.07 -0.61 -0.97
N TYR A 347 14.48 0.61 -0.65
CA TYR A 347 15.33 1.40 -1.55
C TYR A 347 16.71 0.78 -1.72
N CYS A 348 17.25 0.21 -0.64
CA CYS A 348 18.50 -0.56 -0.72
C CYS A 348 18.35 -1.80 -1.59
N MET A 349 17.26 -2.57 -1.44
CA MET A 349 17.00 -3.74 -2.29
C MET A 349 16.91 -3.34 -3.76
N VAL A 350 16.16 -2.28 -4.08
CA VAL A 350 15.97 -1.81 -5.46
C VAL A 350 17.30 -1.37 -6.09
N LEU A 351 18.17 -0.70 -5.33
CA LEU A 351 19.50 -0.29 -5.80
C LEU A 351 20.39 -1.49 -6.16
N PHE A 352 20.37 -2.51 -5.31
CA PHE A 352 21.27 -3.67 -5.46
C PHE A 352 20.67 -4.82 -6.26
N TYR A 353 19.37 -4.79 -6.58
CA TYR A 353 18.64 -5.90 -7.20
C TYR A 353 19.27 -6.42 -8.48
N GLN A 354 19.80 -5.52 -9.30
CA GLN A 354 20.46 -5.84 -10.57
C GLN A 354 21.66 -6.80 -10.45
N TYR A 355 22.30 -6.85 -9.29
CA TYR A 355 23.45 -7.73 -9.02
C TYR A 355 23.06 -9.17 -8.66
N LEU A 356 21.77 -9.45 -8.50
CA LEU A 356 21.26 -10.83 -8.42
C LEU A 356 21.33 -11.54 -9.77
N ASP A 357 21.43 -10.80 -10.87
CA ASP A 357 21.59 -11.34 -12.22
C ASP A 357 23.04 -11.77 -12.46
N LYS A 358 23.30 -13.08 -12.32
CA LYS A 358 24.63 -13.68 -12.55
C LYS A 358 25.07 -13.70 -14.00
N SER A 359 24.18 -13.39 -14.97
CA SER A 359 24.53 -13.31 -16.39
C SER A 359 25.18 -11.99 -16.77
N ARG A 360 25.16 -11.00 -15.89
CA ARG A 360 25.84 -9.71 -16.10
C ARG A 360 27.35 -9.86 -15.98
N PRO A 361 28.13 -8.97 -16.61
CA PRO A 361 29.59 -8.92 -16.43
C PRO A 361 29.95 -8.82 -14.95
N SER A 362 30.97 -9.58 -14.55
CA SER A 362 31.47 -9.52 -13.17
C SER A 362 32.13 -8.16 -12.95
N THR A 363 31.65 -7.41 -11.96
CA THR A 363 32.24 -6.14 -11.51
C THR A 363 32.95 -6.32 -10.18
N ARG A 364 33.78 -5.34 -9.80
CA ARG A 364 34.60 -5.41 -8.58
C ARG A 364 33.77 -5.63 -7.32
N ASN A 365 32.60 -4.98 -7.21
CA ASN A 365 31.75 -5.02 -6.03
C ASN A 365 30.46 -5.85 -6.25
N GLY A 366 30.26 -6.45 -7.42
CA GLY A 366 29.00 -7.08 -7.79
C GLY A 366 28.53 -8.15 -6.81
N ALA A 367 29.42 -9.06 -6.37
CA ALA A 367 29.09 -10.08 -5.39
C ALA A 367 28.68 -9.46 -4.03
N ALA A 368 29.43 -8.45 -3.55
CA ALA A 368 29.10 -7.78 -2.30
C ALA A 368 27.75 -7.03 -2.36
N TYR A 369 27.38 -6.49 -3.54
CA TYR A 369 26.07 -5.85 -3.72
C TYR A 369 24.94 -6.88 -3.79
N ALA A 370 25.13 -8.05 -4.38
CA ALA A 370 24.17 -9.14 -4.34
C ALA A 370 23.90 -9.61 -2.89
N ASP A 371 24.97 -9.76 -2.10
CA ASP A 371 24.87 -10.09 -0.67
C ASP A 371 24.14 -8.99 0.12
N ARG A 372 24.40 -7.72 -0.18
CA ARG A 372 23.68 -6.59 0.43
C ARG A 372 22.20 -6.61 0.07
N CYS A 373 21.83 -6.91 -1.17
CA CYS A 373 20.44 -7.06 -1.57
C CYS A 373 19.73 -8.10 -0.70
N THR A 374 20.36 -9.27 -0.54
CA THR A 374 19.86 -10.36 0.31
C THR A 374 19.75 -9.93 1.79
N LEU A 375 20.78 -9.24 2.31
CA LEU A 375 20.79 -8.75 3.69
C LEU A 375 19.61 -7.79 3.95
N HIS A 376 19.34 -6.85 3.03
CA HIS A 376 18.23 -5.91 3.17
C HIS A 376 16.87 -6.61 3.09
N ALA A 377 16.71 -7.65 2.27
CA ALA A 377 15.50 -8.46 2.25
C ALA A 377 15.28 -9.23 3.57
N ARG A 378 16.34 -9.74 4.19
CA ARG A 378 16.27 -10.39 5.50
C ARG A 378 15.93 -9.39 6.61
N ARG A 379 16.60 -8.23 6.65
CA ARG A 379 16.30 -7.15 7.60
C ARG A 379 14.85 -6.68 7.48
N PHE A 380 14.31 -6.59 6.26
CA PHE A 380 12.91 -6.28 6.02
C PHE A 380 11.97 -7.26 6.76
N CYS A 381 12.23 -8.55 6.65
CA CYS A 381 11.44 -9.57 7.37
C CYS A 381 11.58 -9.45 8.89
N ASP A 382 12.78 -9.14 9.38
CA ASP A 382 13.02 -8.95 10.81
C ASP A 382 12.26 -7.74 11.35
N ILE A 383 12.21 -6.64 10.60
CA ILE A 383 11.40 -5.45 10.91
C ILE A 383 9.91 -5.81 11.01
N LEU A 384 9.36 -6.51 10.01
CA LEU A 384 7.97 -6.95 10.03
C LEU A 384 7.66 -7.85 11.23
N ARG A 385 8.56 -8.75 11.57
CA ARG A 385 8.41 -9.68 12.71
C ARG A 385 8.39 -8.91 14.03
N THR A 386 9.35 -8.03 14.25
CA THR A 386 9.44 -7.21 15.48
C THR A 386 8.22 -6.29 15.60
N ALA A 387 7.77 -5.67 14.50
CA ALA A 387 6.61 -4.80 14.54
C ALA A 387 5.30 -5.52 14.89
N ARG A 388 5.18 -6.82 14.59
CA ARG A 388 3.98 -7.62 14.95
C ARG A 388 3.77 -7.78 16.45
N GLU A 389 4.81 -7.64 17.26
CA GLU A 389 4.72 -7.70 18.71
C GLU A 389 3.97 -6.48 19.29
N TRP A 390 3.82 -5.43 18.49
CA TRP A 390 3.19 -4.16 18.86
C TRP A 390 2.13 -3.76 17.82
N PRO A 391 0.83 -3.92 18.10
CA PRO A 391 -0.23 -3.58 17.14
C PRO A 391 -0.16 -2.13 16.62
N GLU A 392 0.31 -1.20 17.46
CA GLU A 392 0.48 0.23 17.14
C GLU A 392 1.72 0.49 16.26
N ALA A 393 2.59 -0.52 16.06
CA ALA A 393 3.76 -0.44 15.19
C ALA A 393 3.56 -1.15 13.84
N GLU A 394 2.52 -1.97 13.69
CA GLU A 394 2.28 -2.66 12.42
C GLU A 394 1.96 -1.69 11.28
N ALA A 395 2.79 -1.69 10.25
CA ALA A 395 2.65 -0.81 9.09
C ALA A 395 1.57 -1.33 8.12
N MET A 396 0.29 -1.10 8.43
CA MET A 396 -0.88 -1.69 7.77
C MET A 396 -1.32 -0.99 6.47
N HIS A 397 -0.53 -0.08 5.91
CA HIS A 397 -0.87 0.59 4.65
C HIS A 397 -0.56 -0.31 3.44
N ASN A 398 -1.37 -0.20 2.36
CA ASN A 398 -1.28 -1.04 1.16
C ASN A 398 0.04 -0.95 0.40
N ILE A 399 0.77 0.18 0.48
CA ILE A 399 2.10 0.31 -0.15
C ILE A 399 3.09 -0.75 0.38
N ASN A 400 2.93 -1.17 1.63
CA ASN A 400 3.76 -2.20 2.23
C ASN A 400 3.57 -3.57 1.56
N ALA A 401 2.44 -3.81 0.89
CA ALA A 401 2.26 -5.01 0.08
C ALA A 401 3.24 -5.04 -1.10
N HIS A 402 3.39 -3.92 -1.83
CA HIS A 402 4.37 -3.83 -2.91
C HIS A 402 5.81 -4.04 -2.41
N ILE A 403 6.18 -3.36 -1.34
CA ILE A 403 7.52 -3.50 -0.74
C ILE A 403 7.76 -4.95 -0.29
N THR A 404 6.74 -5.59 0.28
CA THR A 404 6.81 -7.01 0.71
C THR A 404 7.02 -7.97 -0.45
N ILE A 405 6.37 -7.76 -1.61
CA ILE A 405 6.63 -8.65 -2.76
C ILE A 405 8.01 -8.44 -3.35
N VAL A 406 8.59 -7.24 -3.29
CA VAL A 406 9.97 -7.03 -3.72
C VAL A 406 10.94 -7.76 -2.78
N SER A 407 10.78 -7.66 -1.46
CA SER A 407 11.54 -8.47 -0.50
C SER A 407 11.35 -9.97 -0.75
N SER A 408 10.10 -10.40 -0.97
CA SER A 408 9.79 -11.81 -1.26
C SER A 408 10.42 -12.31 -2.55
N SER A 409 10.56 -11.45 -3.58
CA SER A 409 11.21 -11.82 -4.84
C SER A 409 12.71 -12.04 -4.68
N VAL A 410 13.40 -11.27 -3.83
CA VAL A 410 14.81 -11.50 -3.47
C VAL A 410 14.96 -12.82 -2.72
N LEU A 411 14.11 -13.08 -1.73
CA LEU A 411 14.11 -14.34 -0.99
C LEU A 411 13.77 -15.53 -1.87
N LEU A 412 12.83 -15.36 -2.80
CA LEU A 412 12.49 -16.40 -3.77
C LEU A 412 13.67 -16.71 -4.70
N HIS A 413 14.38 -15.68 -5.18
CA HIS A 413 15.62 -15.87 -5.92
C HIS A 413 16.63 -16.69 -5.12
N ASN A 414 16.85 -16.34 -3.84
CA ASN A 414 17.77 -17.07 -2.97
C ASN A 414 17.31 -18.51 -2.70
N TYR A 415 16.02 -18.74 -2.55
CA TYR A 415 15.46 -20.09 -2.40
C TYR A 415 15.70 -20.95 -3.63
N MET A 416 15.55 -20.36 -4.84
CA MET A 416 15.73 -21.08 -6.11
C MET A 416 17.21 -21.33 -6.44
N PHE A 417 18.08 -20.35 -6.23
CA PHE A 417 19.45 -20.32 -6.73
C PHE A 417 20.54 -20.28 -5.64
N GLY A 418 20.17 -20.19 -4.38
CA GLY A 418 21.08 -20.07 -3.25
C GLY A 418 21.49 -21.41 -2.63
N ASP A 419 22.29 -21.34 -1.57
CA ASP A 419 22.84 -22.49 -0.87
C ASP A 419 21.76 -23.32 -0.15
N ALA A 420 21.98 -24.65 -0.14
CA ALA A 420 21.08 -25.59 0.51
C ALA A 420 20.98 -25.36 2.04
N SER A 421 22.04 -24.87 2.67
CA SER A 421 22.09 -24.59 4.11
C SER A 421 21.15 -23.44 4.53
N GLU A 422 20.81 -22.52 3.63
CA GLU A 422 19.96 -21.34 3.91
C GLU A 422 18.48 -21.53 3.54
N LEU A 423 18.13 -22.66 2.92
CA LEU A 423 16.78 -22.88 2.39
C LEU A 423 15.69 -22.82 3.45
N ALA A 424 15.94 -23.40 4.64
CA ALA A 424 14.97 -23.43 5.72
C ALA A 424 14.66 -22.03 6.27
N ASP A 425 15.68 -21.19 6.51
CA ASP A 425 15.51 -19.80 6.96
C ASP A 425 14.83 -18.96 5.88
N THR A 426 15.27 -19.09 4.64
CA THR A 426 14.68 -18.36 3.50
C THR A 426 13.20 -18.69 3.32
N LYS A 427 12.83 -19.98 3.44
CA LYS A 427 11.42 -20.42 3.38
C LYS A 427 10.60 -19.83 4.51
N ALA A 428 11.08 -19.90 5.76
CA ALA A 428 10.37 -19.32 6.90
C ALA A 428 10.14 -17.81 6.77
N ARG A 429 11.11 -17.07 6.21
CA ARG A 429 10.98 -15.64 5.92
C ARG A 429 9.94 -15.36 4.83
N LEU A 430 9.92 -16.15 3.77
CA LEU A 430 8.90 -16.07 2.71
C LEU A 430 7.50 -16.32 3.26
N GLU A 431 7.31 -17.37 4.06
CA GLU A 431 6.03 -17.67 4.71
C GLU A 431 5.57 -16.50 5.58
N SER A 432 6.47 -15.92 6.38
CA SER A 432 6.18 -14.73 7.19
C SER A 432 5.74 -13.51 6.37
N ASN A 433 6.38 -13.26 5.22
CA ASN A 433 5.97 -12.20 4.31
C ASN A 433 4.57 -12.47 3.72
N LEU A 434 4.29 -13.72 3.33
CA LEU A 434 2.98 -14.10 2.78
C LEU A 434 1.87 -14.00 3.84
N GLU A 435 2.12 -14.37 5.10
CA GLU A 435 1.19 -14.15 6.22
C GLU A 435 0.85 -12.66 6.38
N PHE A 436 1.85 -11.78 6.28
CA PHE A 436 1.61 -10.34 6.32
C PHE A 436 0.76 -9.88 5.14
N MET A 437 1.00 -10.39 3.93
CA MET A 437 0.18 -10.11 2.75
C MET A 437 -1.28 -10.55 2.94
N VAL A 438 -1.51 -11.74 3.50
CA VAL A 438 -2.87 -12.23 3.82
C VAL A 438 -3.56 -11.32 4.83
N LYS A 439 -2.83 -10.84 5.86
CA LYS A 439 -3.37 -9.87 6.82
C LYS A 439 -3.75 -8.55 6.15
N LEU A 440 -2.88 -7.99 5.30
CA LEU A 440 -3.16 -6.75 4.57
C LEU A 440 -4.37 -6.88 3.64
N ARG A 441 -4.54 -8.02 2.98
CA ARG A 441 -5.64 -8.27 2.03
C ARG A 441 -7.02 -8.12 2.66
N ARG A 442 -7.16 -8.33 3.97
CA ARG A 442 -8.42 -8.12 4.70
C ARG A 442 -8.91 -6.68 4.60
N TYR A 443 -7.99 -5.73 4.45
CA TYR A 443 -8.29 -4.30 4.42
C TYR A 443 -8.12 -3.70 3.02
N TRP A 444 -7.29 -4.30 2.17
CA TRP A 444 -6.86 -3.74 0.90
C TRP A 444 -7.06 -4.73 -0.25
N PRO A 445 -8.17 -4.65 -1.00
CA PRO A 445 -8.41 -5.54 -2.15
C PRO A 445 -7.28 -5.54 -3.18
N SER A 446 -6.60 -4.39 -3.39
CA SER A 446 -5.46 -4.27 -4.31
C SER A 446 -4.27 -5.19 -3.97
N VAL A 447 -4.19 -5.72 -2.75
CA VAL A 447 -3.13 -6.68 -2.35
C VAL A 447 -3.21 -7.97 -3.16
N GLU A 448 -4.39 -8.36 -3.65
CA GLU A 448 -4.53 -9.50 -4.56
C GLU A 448 -3.73 -9.31 -5.85
N LEU A 449 -3.72 -8.09 -6.38
CA LEU A 449 -2.86 -7.73 -7.52
C LEU A 449 -1.38 -7.95 -7.20
N MET A 450 -0.95 -7.60 -5.98
CA MET A 450 0.46 -7.77 -5.56
C MET A 450 0.83 -9.26 -5.44
N ILE A 451 -0.04 -10.09 -4.88
CA ILE A 451 0.15 -11.55 -4.82
C ILE A 451 0.25 -12.14 -6.24
N ASN A 452 -0.61 -11.70 -7.15
CA ASN A 452 -0.55 -12.12 -8.55
C ASN A 452 0.77 -11.72 -9.24
N ARG A 453 1.31 -10.52 -8.93
CA ARG A 453 2.62 -10.09 -9.44
C ARG A 453 3.75 -11.02 -8.97
N LEU A 454 3.73 -11.46 -7.72
CA LEU A 454 4.71 -12.42 -7.20
C LEU A 454 4.57 -13.78 -7.89
N ASN A 455 3.35 -14.23 -8.18
CA ASN A 455 3.11 -15.45 -8.95
C ASN A 455 3.65 -15.36 -10.38
N VAL A 456 3.46 -14.21 -11.05
CA VAL A 456 4.03 -13.97 -12.40
C VAL A 456 5.55 -13.95 -12.33
N PHE A 457 6.14 -13.32 -11.31
CA PHE A 457 7.58 -13.34 -11.08
C PHE A 457 8.12 -14.77 -10.92
N LEU A 458 7.50 -15.60 -10.06
CA LEU A 458 7.90 -16.98 -9.86
C LEU A 458 7.85 -17.79 -11.16
N ARG A 459 6.76 -17.68 -11.94
CA ARG A 459 6.65 -18.37 -13.23
C ARG A 459 7.75 -17.94 -14.21
N SER A 460 8.09 -16.65 -14.21
CA SER A 460 9.17 -16.13 -15.07
C SER A 460 10.55 -16.66 -14.64
N CYS A 461 10.81 -16.77 -13.32
CA CYS A 461 12.03 -17.39 -12.80
C CYS A 461 12.13 -18.86 -13.20
N VAL A 462 11.02 -19.61 -13.11
CA VAL A 462 10.99 -21.04 -13.48
C VAL A 462 11.28 -21.25 -14.95
N ARG A 463 10.74 -20.40 -15.84
CA ARG A 463 10.99 -20.48 -17.29
C ARG A 463 12.43 -20.08 -17.66
N SER A 464 13.05 -19.17 -16.91
CA SER A 464 14.42 -18.71 -17.15
C SER A 464 15.50 -19.62 -16.52
N SER A 465 15.16 -20.83 -16.11
CA SER A 465 16.02 -21.73 -15.33
C SER A 465 17.27 -22.24 -16.02
N SER A 466 17.34 -22.15 -17.37
CA SER A 466 18.49 -22.59 -18.15
C SER A 466 19.83 -21.93 -17.76
N ASN A 467 19.80 -20.76 -17.10
CA ASN A 467 21.00 -19.98 -16.76
C ASN A 467 21.24 -19.83 -15.25
N ASN A 468 20.57 -20.57 -14.37
CA ASN A 468 20.67 -20.47 -12.90
C ASN A 468 20.46 -19.05 -12.32
N THR A 469 19.81 -18.16 -13.05
CA THR A 469 19.49 -16.80 -12.65
C THR A 469 18.35 -16.25 -13.50
N HIS A 470 17.74 -15.15 -13.07
CA HIS A 470 16.84 -14.40 -13.93
C HIS A 470 17.51 -13.09 -14.36
N ARG A 471 17.27 -12.70 -15.59
CA ARG A 471 17.86 -11.49 -16.16
C ARG A 471 17.21 -10.23 -15.59
N PHE A 472 18.05 -9.26 -15.30
CA PHE A 472 17.61 -7.90 -14.97
C PHE A 472 17.39 -7.11 -16.27
N ASP A 473 16.14 -6.81 -16.58
CA ASP A 473 15.69 -6.16 -17.81
C ASP A 473 14.57 -5.14 -17.55
N LYS A 474 13.99 -4.59 -18.60
CA LYS A 474 12.86 -3.65 -18.53
C LYS A 474 11.66 -4.22 -17.77
N TRP A 475 11.38 -5.50 -17.92
CA TRP A 475 10.29 -6.17 -17.23
C TRP A 475 10.55 -6.20 -15.72
N MET A 476 11.80 -6.47 -15.33
CA MET A 476 12.20 -6.47 -13.93
C MET A 476 12.08 -5.09 -13.30
N VAL A 477 12.46 -4.03 -14.02
CA VAL A 477 12.30 -2.64 -13.52
C VAL A 477 10.82 -2.31 -13.31
N LYS A 478 9.92 -2.74 -14.21
CA LYS A 478 8.46 -2.60 -14.01
C LYS A 478 7.97 -3.38 -12.80
N PHE A 479 8.47 -4.59 -12.59
CA PHE A 479 8.16 -5.37 -11.40
C PHE A 479 8.56 -4.62 -10.12
N LEU A 480 9.73 -4.01 -10.08
CA LEU A 480 10.27 -3.34 -8.91
C LEU A 480 9.60 -1.99 -8.60
N GLN A 481 9.09 -1.28 -9.60
CA GLN A 481 8.68 0.12 -9.43
C GLN A 481 7.20 0.39 -9.69
N GLU A 482 6.53 -0.35 -10.56
CA GLU A 482 5.12 -0.12 -10.91
C GLU A 482 4.20 -0.87 -9.95
N TYR A 483 3.84 -0.25 -8.82
CA TYR A 483 3.07 -0.92 -7.76
C TYR A 483 1.56 -0.98 -8.04
N SER A 484 1.00 -0.07 -8.83
CA SER A 484 -0.46 0.01 -9.08
C SER A 484 -0.92 -0.70 -10.37
N MET A 485 0.03 -1.25 -11.16
CA MET A 485 -0.26 -1.85 -12.45
C MET A 485 -0.19 -3.39 -12.43
N THR A 486 -0.99 -4.02 -13.28
CA THR A 486 -0.84 -5.46 -13.56
C THR A 486 0.49 -5.71 -14.25
N LEU A 487 1.18 -6.76 -13.83
CA LEU A 487 2.40 -7.22 -14.49
C LEU A 487 2.03 -8.25 -15.55
N ALA A 488 2.37 -7.97 -16.82
CA ALA A 488 2.25 -8.95 -17.89
C ALA A 488 3.27 -10.09 -17.69
N GLU A 489 2.98 -11.28 -18.22
CA GLU A 489 3.99 -12.34 -18.29
C GLU A 489 5.19 -11.87 -19.11
N LYS A 490 6.38 -12.34 -18.73
CA LYS A 490 7.60 -12.01 -19.46
C LYS A 490 7.53 -12.69 -20.84
N GLU A 491 7.70 -11.93 -21.91
CA GLU A 491 7.82 -12.47 -23.26
C GLU A 491 9.09 -13.32 -23.37
N GLU A 492 9.00 -14.48 -24.01
CA GLU A 492 10.13 -15.36 -24.22
C GLU A 492 11.08 -14.73 -25.24
N GLU A 493 12.34 -14.52 -24.88
CA GLU A 493 13.38 -14.29 -25.87
C GLU A 493 13.59 -15.60 -26.64
N PRO A 494 13.77 -15.56 -27.98
CA PRO A 494 14.05 -16.77 -28.76
C PRO A 494 15.31 -17.46 -28.23
N GLU A 495 15.16 -18.72 -27.86
CA GLU A 495 16.22 -19.55 -27.27
C GLU A 495 17.46 -19.61 -28.20
N SER A 496 18.64 -19.32 -27.63
CA SER A 496 19.90 -19.76 -28.21
C SER A 496 20.02 -21.28 -28.03
N PRO A 497 20.57 -22.01 -29.03
CA PRO A 497 20.54 -23.49 -29.02
C PRO A 497 21.30 -24.07 -27.83
N GLN A 498 20.62 -24.90 -27.14
CA GLN A 498 20.87 -25.88 -26.09
C GLN A 498 22.31 -26.15 -25.64
N VAL A 499 22.51 -26.04 -24.32
CA VAL A 499 23.46 -26.88 -23.57
C VAL A 499 22.64 -27.69 -22.56
N GLN A 500 22.59 -29.01 -22.75
CA GLN A 500 21.96 -29.97 -21.83
C GLN A 500 22.70 -30.04 -20.51
N HIS A 501 21.96 -29.84 -19.37
CA HIS A 501 22.44 -30.13 -18.02
C HIS A 501 21.39 -30.90 -17.22
N ASP A 502 21.39 -32.23 -17.33
CA ASP A 502 20.38 -33.14 -16.72
C ASP A 502 20.43 -33.28 -15.18
N LEU A 503 21.43 -32.77 -14.49
CA LEU A 503 21.63 -33.02 -13.05
C LEU A 503 21.12 -31.90 -12.12
N TYR A 504 20.89 -30.68 -12.63
CA TYR A 504 20.34 -29.55 -11.86
C TYR A 504 18.82 -29.45 -11.86
N GLU A 505 18.16 -30.07 -12.83
CA GLU A 505 16.73 -29.96 -13.08
C GLU A 505 15.86 -30.51 -11.93
N HIS A 506 16.27 -31.64 -11.30
CA HIS A 506 15.44 -32.27 -10.24
C HIS A 506 15.35 -31.43 -8.99
N GLY A 507 16.44 -30.86 -8.49
CA GLY A 507 16.45 -30.03 -7.30
C GLY A 507 15.71 -28.70 -7.53
N PHE A 508 15.90 -28.09 -8.69
CA PHE A 508 15.24 -26.85 -9.10
C PHE A 508 13.73 -27.05 -9.28
N SER A 509 13.30 -28.09 -9.99
CA SER A 509 11.88 -28.42 -10.15
C SER A 509 11.17 -28.65 -8.82
N GLN A 510 11.82 -29.34 -7.86
CA GLN A 510 11.24 -29.59 -6.56
C GLN A 510 11.13 -28.31 -5.72
N ARG A 511 12.13 -27.44 -5.74
CA ARG A 511 12.10 -26.12 -5.09
C ARG A 511 11.00 -25.25 -5.67
N SER A 512 10.86 -25.23 -7.01
CA SER A 512 9.83 -24.49 -7.72
C SER A 512 8.42 -24.97 -7.35
N LEU A 513 8.17 -26.29 -7.39
CA LEU A 513 6.87 -26.87 -7.00
C LEU A 513 6.54 -26.58 -5.54
N THR A 514 7.52 -26.64 -4.63
CA THR A 514 7.33 -26.28 -3.22
C THR A 514 6.89 -24.83 -3.08
N MET A 515 7.55 -23.88 -3.77
CA MET A 515 7.19 -22.46 -3.69
C MET A 515 5.86 -22.15 -4.37
N GLN A 516 5.54 -22.78 -5.51
CA GLN A 516 4.22 -22.67 -6.12
C GLN A 516 3.13 -23.16 -5.17
N GLY A 517 3.37 -24.29 -4.46
CA GLY A 517 2.48 -24.80 -3.42
C GLY A 517 2.31 -23.79 -2.28
N VAL A 518 3.39 -23.25 -1.74
CA VAL A 518 3.35 -22.23 -0.68
C VAL A 518 2.55 -21.02 -1.13
N ILE A 519 2.91 -20.37 -2.25
CA ILE A 519 2.23 -19.15 -2.71
C ILE A 519 0.76 -19.43 -3.07
N SER A 520 0.43 -20.58 -3.67
CA SER A 520 -0.95 -20.94 -3.99
C SER A 520 -1.80 -21.23 -2.75
N THR A 521 -1.22 -21.81 -1.69
CA THR A 521 -1.91 -22.01 -0.43
C THR A 521 -2.32 -20.67 0.17
N PHE A 522 -1.40 -19.71 0.25
CA PHE A 522 -1.73 -18.36 0.73
C PHE A 522 -2.70 -17.60 -0.20
N GLY A 523 -2.72 -17.94 -1.49
CA GLY A 523 -3.71 -17.42 -2.45
C GLY A 523 -5.11 -18.05 -2.29
N SER A 524 -5.21 -19.35 -1.93
CA SER A 524 -6.47 -20.09 -1.80
C SER A 524 -7.14 -19.92 -0.45
N ASP A 525 -6.41 -19.86 0.65
CA ASP A 525 -6.96 -19.65 2.01
C ASP A 525 -7.82 -18.39 2.11
N ALA A 526 -7.57 -17.43 1.25
CA ALA A 526 -8.37 -16.24 1.18
C ALA A 526 -9.72 -16.39 0.52
N ARG A 527 -9.91 -17.34 -0.36
CA ARG A 527 -11.26 -17.63 -0.93
C ARG A 527 -12.17 -18.32 0.08
N THR A 528 -11.59 -19.05 1.02
CA THR A 528 -12.32 -19.78 2.06
C THR A 528 -12.73 -18.88 3.24
N ILE A 529 -11.96 -17.83 3.52
CA ILE A 529 -12.23 -16.90 4.63
C ILE A 529 -13.33 -15.87 4.29
N PHE A 530 -13.61 -15.61 3.01
CA PHE A 530 -14.65 -14.67 2.57
C PHE A 530 -15.99 -15.32 2.24
N SER A 531 -16.17 -16.64 2.47
CA SER A 531 -17.43 -17.33 2.32
C SER A 531 -18.22 -17.45 3.64
N TYR A 532 -17.92 -16.66 4.66
CA TYR A 532 -18.71 -16.55 5.90
C TYR A 532 -19.11 -15.10 6.19
#